data_1b56ad95ad021cf038eda7f10f1a957e
#
_entry.id   1b56ad95ad021cf038eda7f10f1a957e
#
_cell.length_a   1.000
_cell.length_b   1.000
_cell.length_c   1.000
_cell.angle_alpha   90.00
_cell.angle_beta   90.00
_cell.angle_gamma   90.00
#
_symmetry.space_group_name_H-M   'P 1'
#
loop_
_entity.id
_entity.type
_entity.pdbx_description
1 polymer ?
#
loop_
_entity_poly.entity_id
_entity_poly.type
_entity_poly.pdbx_seq_one_letter_code
_entity_poly.pdbx_strand_id
1 'polypeptide(L)'
;HAFKKVNFLLGGDYHSRVFNYITPRFFNGDANPLIDGYFNKQHQTFANAYIGFASTDEDMPVQFEAQAGFRYFDEKHPKHDYSPDLMETETNVFVKGNVWKKLNDENSLGIGLNFDNYSQSTDWADEVMAIEFNPYYAKQNEAWKVRIGAHLDWIGREVSNSVSNYDKFYVSPDVHVEYLFSDSYVLYAKAGGGRQISSLYELMDIAPYLVEHGVVPT
;
A
#
# COMPACT_ATOMS: atom_id res chain seq x y z
N HIS A 1 31.58 -6.25 -14.65
CA HIS A 1 30.67 -7.28 -15.21
C HIS A 1 29.44 -7.56 -14.34
N ALA A 2 29.40 -7.16 -13.07
CA ALA A 2 28.24 -7.37 -12.19
C ALA A 2 26.97 -6.66 -12.69
N PHE A 3 27.08 -5.51 -13.32
CA PHE A 3 25.95 -4.72 -13.83
C PHE A 3 25.23 -5.32 -15.06
N LYS A 4 25.77 -6.35 -15.71
CA LYS A 4 25.09 -7.01 -16.83
C LYS A 4 23.99 -8.00 -16.38
N LYS A 5 23.94 -8.32 -15.07
CA LYS A 5 23.04 -9.30 -14.50
C LYS A 5 21.93 -8.68 -13.64
N VAL A 6 21.90 -7.36 -13.55
CA VAL A 6 20.93 -6.62 -12.71
C VAL A 6 20.34 -5.47 -13.50
N ASN A 7 19.02 -5.40 -13.54
CA ASN A 7 18.29 -4.24 -13.99
C ASN A 7 18.14 -3.24 -12.87
N PHE A 8 18.22 -1.97 -13.23
CA PHE A 8 17.92 -0.85 -12.36
C PHE A 8 16.66 -0.15 -12.86
N LEU A 9 15.75 0.14 -11.95
CA LEU A 9 14.50 0.84 -12.22
C LEU A 9 14.47 2.13 -11.41
N LEU A 10 14.12 3.23 -12.07
CA LEU A 10 13.80 4.50 -11.44
C LEU A 10 12.43 4.93 -11.94
N GLY A 11 11.53 5.28 -11.04
CA GLY A 11 10.20 5.72 -11.40
C GLY A 11 9.60 6.69 -10.40
N GLY A 12 8.50 7.31 -10.82
CA GLY A 12 7.72 8.19 -9.98
C GLY A 12 6.53 8.73 -10.73
N ASP A 13 5.57 9.22 -9.98
CA ASP A 13 4.38 9.88 -10.49
C ASP A 13 3.98 11.04 -9.58
N TYR A 14 3.33 12.00 -10.19
CA TYR A 14 2.77 13.17 -9.51
C TYR A 14 1.41 13.48 -10.12
N HIS A 15 0.43 13.68 -9.27
CA HIS A 15 -0.84 14.22 -9.71
C HIS A 15 -1.46 15.12 -8.65
N SER A 16 -2.26 16.08 -9.12
CA SER A 16 -3.02 16.97 -8.28
C SER A 16 -4.45 17.02 -8.78
N ARG A 17 -5.39 16.98 -7.86
CA ARG A 17 -6.83 16.98 -8.14
C ARG A 17 -7.49 18.13 -7.39
N VAL A 18 -8.52 18.69 -7.98
CA VAL A 18 -9.36 19.69 -7.35
C VAL A 18 -10.82 19.24 -7.44
N PHE A 19 -11.43 19.10 -6.29
CA PHE A 19 -12.85 18.73 -6.19
C PHE A 19 -13.68 19.94 -5.76
N ASN A 20 -14.90 20.05 -6.27
CA ASN A 20 -15.88 20.98 -5.74
C ASN A 20 -16.62 20.29 -4.59
N TYR A 21 -16.48 20.83 -3.41
CA TYR A 21 -17.12 20.33 -2.22
C TYR A 21 -18.55 20.87 -2.12
N ILE A 22 -19.54 19.97 -2.10
CA ILE A 22 -20.94 20.30 -1.89
C ILE A 22 -21.30 19.97 -0.45
N THR A 23 -21.42 20.98 0.41
CA THR A 23 -21.80 20.76 1.79
C THR A 23 -23.30 20.45 1.91
N PRO A 24 -23.73 19.62 2.86
CA PRO A 24 -25.16 19.34 3.11
C PRO A 24 -26.01 20.56 3.42
N ARG A 25 -25.42 21.68 3.82
CA ARG A 25 -26.12 22.94 4.06
C ARG A 25 -26.80 23.52 2.82
N PHE A 26 -26.33 23.17 1.62
CA PHE A 26 -27.00 23.56 0.38
C PHE A 26 -28.39 22.92 0.23
N PHE A 27 -28.65 21.80 0.90
CA PHE A 27 -29.92 21.09 0.81
C PHE A 27 -30.94 21.55 1.85
N ASN A 28 -30.54 22.25 2.91
CA ASN A 28 -31.43 22.67 4.00
C ASN A 28 -32.00 24.08 3.85
N GLY A 29 -31.75 24.77 2.74
CA GLY A 29 -32.33 26.08 2.45
C GLY A 29 -31.80 27.25 3.26
N ASP A 30 -30.96 27.02 4.27
CA ASP A 30 -30.49 28.05 5.20
C ASP A 30 -29.15 28.67 4.83
N ALA A 31 -28.51 28.21 3.77
CA ALA A 31 -27.21 28.70 3.36
C ALA A 31 -27.32 29.57 2.12
N ASN A 32 -26.92 30.81 2.24
CA ASN A 32 -26.63 31.64 1.08
C ASN A 32 -25.29 31.15 0.49
N PRO A 33 -25.29 30.54 -0.70
CA PRO A 33 -24.06 30.01 -1.31
C PRO A 33 -23.08 31.12 -1.75
N LEU A 34 -23.47 32.37 -1.61
CA LEU A 34 -22.72 33.55 -1.99
C LEU A 34 -22.13 34.30 -0.78
N ILE A 35 -22.05 33.66 0.39
CA ILE A 35 -21.28 34.25 1.50
C ILE A 35 -19.82 34.26 1.10
N ASP A 36 -19.28 35.42 0.86
CA ASP A 36 -17.87 35.69 0.57
C ASP A 36 -16.97 34.98 1.60
N GLY A 37 -16.13 34.04 1.13
CA GLY A 37 -15.19 33.31 1.96
C GLY A 37 -15.37 31.80 1.99
N TYR A 38 -16.46 31.25 1.47
CA TYR A 38 -16.63 29.80 1.33
C TYR A 38 -15.89 29.27 0.10
N PHE A 39 -14.72 28.69 0.32
CA PHE A 39 -14.02 27.94 -0.72
C PHE A 39 -14.57 26.52 -0.79
N ASN A 40 -15.40 26.26 -1.79
CA ASN A 40 -15.98 24.92 -2.03
C ASN A 40 -14.99 23.98 -2.74
N LYS A 41 -13.69 24.22 -2.63
CA LYS A 41 -12.68 23.45 -3.35
C LYS A 41 -11.77 22.73 -2.37
N GLN A 42 -11.74 21.42 -2.52
CA GLN A 42 -10.80 20.52 -1.88
C GLN A 42 -9.64 20.27 -2.85
N HIS A 43 -8.42 20.38 -2.35
CA HIS A 43 -7.22 20.13 -3.13
C HIS A 43 -6.54 18.88 -2.60
N GLN A 44 -6.20 17.97 -3.50
CA GLN A 44 -5.43 16.79 -3.19
C GLN A 44 -4.18 16.76 -4.06
N THR A 45 -3.05 16.46 -3.45
CA THR A 45 -1.77 16.32 -4.13
C THR A 45 -1.15 14.97 -3.74
N PHE A 46 -0.71 14.21 -4.73
CA PHE A 46 -0.01 12.96 -4.55
C PHE A 46 1.31 12.99 -5.31
N ALA A 47 2.37 12.53 -4.67
CA ALA A 47 3.68 12.33 -5.26
C ALA A 47 4.26 10.98 -4.82
N ASN A 48 4.89 10.27 -5.74
CA ASN A 48 5.56 9.01 -5.50
C ASN A 48 6.88 8.98 -6.24
N ALA A 49 7.93 8.48 -5.59
CA ALA A 49 9.24 8.27 -6.20
C ALA A 49 9.84 6.97 -5.68
N TYR A 50 10.41 6.17 -6.56
CA TYR A 50 11.01 4.90 -6.17
C TYR A 50 12.20 4.51 -7.03
N ILE A 51 13.06 3.69 -6.44
CA ILE A 51 14.16 3.00 -7.12
C ILE A 51 13.97 1.49 -6.94
N GLY A 52 14.42 0.72 -7.90
CA GLY A 52 14.32 -0.74 -7.85
C GLY A 52 15.49 -1.43 -8.51
N PHE A 53 15.68 -2.68 -8.15
CA PHE A 53 16.69 -3.58 -8.69
C PHE A 53 16.06 -4.95 -8.89
N ALA A 54 16.40 -5.60 -10.00
CA ALA A 54 15.98 -6.98 -10.25
C ALA A 54 17.08 -7.74 -10.96
N SER A 55 17.24 -9.01 -10.59
CA SER A 55 18.11 -9.93 -11.32
C SER A 55 17.55 -10.18 -12.72
N THR A 56 18.41 -10.25 -13.73
CA THR A 56 18.03 -10.47 -15.14
C THR A 56 18.57 -11.77 -15.73
N ASP A 57 19.51 -12.39 -15.05
CA ASP A 57 20.13 -13.61 -15.50
C ASP A 57 19.45 -14.81 -14.82
N GLU A 58 18.72 -15.60 -15.60
CA GLU A 58 18.00 -16.78 -15.13
C GLU A 58 18.91 -17.89 -14.60
N ASP A 59 20.18 -17.87 -15.00
CA ASP A 59 21.19 -18.82 -14.55
C ASP A 59 21.79 -18.48 -13.18
N MET A 60 21.42 -17.31 -12.63
CA MET A 60 21.84 -16.98 -11.27
C MET A 60 21.24 -17.97 -10.26
N PRO A 61 22.04 -18.50 -9.33
CA PRO A 61 21.55 -19.48 -8.35
C PRO A 61 20.52 -18.89 -7.39
N VAL A 62 20.52 -17.58 -7.24
CA VAL A 62 19.57 -16.81 -6.43
C VAL A 62 19.07 -15.65 -7.27
N GLN A 63 17.77 -15.55 -7.42
CA GLN A 63 17.07 -14.46 -8.06
C GLN A 63 16.57 -13.48 -7.01
N PHE A 64 16.48 -12.21 -7.37
CA PHE A 64 15.95 -11.18 -6.47
C PHE A 64 15.29 -10.04 -7.22
N GLU A 65 14.38 -9.41 -6.56
CA GLU A 65 13.83 -8.10 -6.90
C GLU A 65 13.69 -7.29 -5.61
N ALA A 66 13.95 -6.01 -5.69
CA ALA A 66 13.79 -5.09 -4.58
C ALA A 66 13.39 -3.70 -5.08
N GLN A 67 12.56 -3.03 -4.32
CA GLN A 67 12.12 -1.67 -4.58
C GLN A 67 12.07 -0.91 -3.26
N ALA A 68 12.55 0.34 -3.27
CA ALA A 68 12.39 1.26 -2.16
C ALA A 68 11.88 2.59 -2.68
N GLY A 69 11.04 3.25 -1.93
CA GLY A 69 10.45 4.49 -2.37
C GLY A 69 9.81 5.30 -1.25
N PHE A 70 9.29 6.42 -1.69
CA PHE A 70 8.62 7.39 -0.84
C PHE A 70 7.34 7.84 -1.53
N ARG A 71 6.25 7.95 -0.76
CA ARG A 71 4.97 8.51 -1.19
C ARG A 71 4.62 9.68 -0.30
N TYR A 72 4.04 10.67 -0.89
CA TYR A 72 3.52 11.85 -0.21
C TYR A 72 2.10 12.10 -0.66
N PHE A 73 1.23 12.35 0.27
CA PHE A 73 -0.14 12.78 0.03
C PHE A 73 -0.45 14.00 0.89
N ASP A 74 -1.11 14.98 0.31
CA ASP A 74 -1.54 16.23 0.95
C ASP A 74 -2.98 16.51 0.57
N GLU A 75 -3.80 16.76 1.55
CA GLU A 75 -5.19 17.12 1.38
C GLU A 75 -5.52 18.42 2.12
N LYS A 76 -6.14 19.35 1.40
CA LYS A 76 -6.62 20.61 1.95
C LYS A 76 -8.12 20.69 1.81
N HIS A 77 -8.80 20.65 2.94
CA HIS A 77 -10.23 20.86 3.02
C HIS A 77 -10.62 22.34 2.86
N PRO A 78 -11.84 22.63 2.35
CA PRO A 78 -12.35 23.99 2.33
C PRO A 78 -12.46 24.54 3.75
N LYS A 79 -12.11 25.81 3.91
CA LYS A 79 -12.30 26.52 5.19
C LYS A 79 -13.78 26.52 5.59
N HIS A 80 -14.02 26.15 6.83
CA HIS A 80 -15.34 26.24 7.45
C HIS A 80 -15.27 27.17 8.67
N ASP A 81 -16.31 27.97 8.94
CA ASP A 81 -16.35 28.96 10.04
C ASP A 81 -16.07 28.40 11.44
N TYR A 82 -16.18 27.08 11.60
CA TYR A 82 -16.00 26.37 12.89
C TYR A 82 -14.81 25.39 12.91
N SER A 83 -14.08 25.28 11.82
CA SER A 83 -12.93 24.40 11.75
C SER A 83 -11.73 25.16 11.21
N PRO A 84 -10.57 25.12 11.88
CA PRO A 84 -9.33 25.64 11.31
C PRO A 84 -9.04 24.92 9.99
N ASP A 85 -8.13 25.49 9.20
CA ASP A 85 -7.63 24.84 7.98
C ASP A 85 -7.16 23.42 8.32
N LEU A 86 -8.02 22.42 8.09
CA LEU A 86 -7.64 21.04 8.25
C LEU A 86 -6.80 20.67 7.04
N MET A 87 -5.53 20.51 7.29
CA MET A 87 -4.58 20.02 6.33
C MET A 87 -4.14 18.64 6.81
N GLU A 88 -4.49 17.63 6.05
CA GLU A 88 -4.08 16.27 6.33
C GLU A 88 -2.96 15.88 5.39
N THR A 89 -1.86 15.43 5.96
CA THR A 89 -0.72 14.96 5.18
C THR A 89 -0.36 13.55 5.58
N GLU A 90 0.02 12.76 4.62
CA GLU A 90 0.56 11.42 4.82
C GLU A 90 1.87 11.28 4.06
N THR A 91 2.87 10.76 4.74
CA THR A 91 4.10 10.31 4.11
C THR A 91 4.26 8.81 4.34
N ASN A 92 4.70 8.10 3.31
CA ASN A 92 4.99 6.67 3.41
C ASN A 92 6.37 6.39 2.84
N VAL A 93 7.23 5.79 3.65
CA VAL A 93 8.48 5.18 3.20
C VAL A 93 8.25 3.68 3.09
N PHE A 94 8.54 3.12 1.94
CA PHE A 94 8.34 1.70 1.71
C PHE A 94 9.59 1.00 1.15
N VAL A 95 9.73 -0.26 1.53
CA VAL A 95 10.70 -1.19 0.93
C VAL A 95 9.98 -2.49 0.64
N LYS A 96 10.08 -2.97 -0.60
CA LYS A 96 9.55 -4.26 -1.03
C LYS A 96 10.66 -5.07 -1.61
N GLY A 97 10.71 -6.35 -1.30
CA GLY A 97 11.73 -7.24 -1.81
C GLY A 97 11.23 -8.67 -1.92
N ASN A 98 11.80 -9.39 -2.85
CA ASN A 98 11.58 -10.82 -2.99
C ASN A 98 12.89 -11.47 -3.42
N VAL A 99 13.27 -12.53 -2.75
CA VAL A 99 14.47 -13.31 -3.05
C VAL A 99 14.05 -14.77 -3.16
N TRP A 100 14.46 -15.42 -4.25
CA TRP A 100 14.14 -16.83 -4.42
C TRP A 100 15.29 -17.60 -5.02
N LYS A 101 15.36 -18.87 -4.68
CA LYS A 101 16.33 -19.81 -5.19
C LYS A 101 15.61 -20.94 -5.93
N LYS A 102 15.99 -21.19 -7.19
CA LYS A 102 15.59 -22.39 -7.92
C LYS A 102 16.27 -23.62 -7.30
N LEU A 103 15.52 -24.61 -6.89
CA LEU A 103 16.01 -25.90 -6.42
C LEU A 103 16.27 -26.82 -7.59
N ASN A 104 15.42 -26.73 -8.61
CA ASN A 104 15.50 -27.36 -9.91
C ASN A 104 14.60 -26.57 -10.90
N ASP A 105 14.40 -27.08 -12.12
CA ASP A 105 13.66 -26.41 -13.18
C ASP A 105 12.19 -26.14 -12.82
N GLU A 106 11.61 -26.93 -11.91
CA GLU A 106 10.20 -26.78 -11.53
C GLU A 106 10.00 -26.16 -10.15
N ASN A 107 10.97 -26.23 -9.26
CA ASN A 107 10.78 -25.94 -7.84
C ASN A 107 11.67 -24.78 -7.37
N SER A 108 11.10 -23.91 -6.55
CA SER A 108 11.82 -22.81 -5.92
C SER A 108 11.39 -22.59 -4.47
N LEU A 109 12.31 -22.04 -3.69
CA LEU A 109 12.04 -21.49 -2.36
C LEU A 109 12.28 -19.99 -2.40
N GLY A 110 11.42 -19.22 -1.79
CA GLY A 110 11.54 -17.77 -1.77
C GLY A 110 11.10 -17.16 -0.46
N ILE A 111 11.46 -15.90 -0.33
CA ILE A 111 11.12 -15.06 0.80
C ILE A 111 10.74 -13.68 0.24
N GLY A 112 9.51 -13.26 0.51
CA GLY A 112 9.06 -11.88 0.31
C GLY A 112 9.27 -11.06 1.58
N LEU A 113 9.56 -9.78 1.42
CA LEU A 113 9.64 -8.79 2.48
C LEU A 113 8.91 -7.53 2.02
N ASN A 114 8.00 -7.02 2.85
CA ASN A 114 7.41 -5.71 2.70
C ASN A 114 7.59 -4.93 4.00
N PHE A 115 8.01 -3.69 3.85
CA PHE A 115 8.10 -2.72 4.92
C PHE A 115 7.40 -1.45 4.48
N ASP A 116 6.49 -0.95 5.30
CA ASP A 116 5.82 0.32 5.12
C ASP A 116 5.85 1.11 6.42
N ASN A 117 6.26 2.36 6.34
CA ASN A 117 6.19 3.31 7.45
C ASN A 117 5.38 4.53 7.02
N TYR A 118 4.20 4.69 7.63
CA TYR A 118 3.31 5.82 7.42
C TYR A 118 3.45 6.81 8.57
N SER A 119 3.68 8.06 8.24
CA SER A 119 3.60 9.18 9.17
C SER A 119 2.50 10.12 8.71
N GLN A 120 1.58 10.45 9.61
CA GLN A 120 0.42 11.27 9.32
C GLN A 120 0.38 12.49 10.24
N SER A 121 0.00 13.63 9.67
CA SER A 121 -0.33 14.83 10.41
C SER A 121 -1.83 14.88 10.64
N THR A 122 -2.32 14.04 11.55
CA THR A 122 -3.73 13.99 11.98
C THR A 122 -3.80 13.99 13.50
N ASP A 123 -4.98 14.29 14.05
CA ASP A 123 -5.18 14.31 15.52
C ASP A 123 -5.16 12.92 16.16
N TRP A 124 -5.12 11.82 15.36
CA TRP A 124 -5.40 10.47 15.85
C TRP A 124 -4.25 9.47 15.78
N ALA A 125 -3.36 9.57 14.81
CA ALA A 125 -2.24 8.65 14.73
C ALA A 125 -1.06 9.30 14.02
N ASP A 126 0.07 9.36 14.70
CA ASP A 126 1.27 10.00 14.17
C ASP A 126 2.07 9.05 13.29
N GLU A 127 2.13 7.78 13.64
CA GLU A 127 2.98 6.81 12.93
C GLU A 127 2.40 5.39 12.95
N VAL A 128 2.43 4.73 11.79
CA VAL A 128 2.08 3.31 11.62
C VAL A 128 3.19 2.62 10.85
N MET A 129 3.81 1.62 11.47
CA MET A 129 4.84 0.81 10.86
C MET A 129 4.32 -0.61 10.64
N ALA A 130 4.55 -1.15 9.45
CA ALA A 130 4.21 -2.53 9.11
C ALA A 130 5.40 -3.25 8.50
N ILE A 131 5.60 -4.47 8.93
CA ILE A 131 6.60 -5.39 8.37
C ILE A 131 5.88 -6.69 8.04
N GLU A 132 6.00 -7.12 6.79
CA GLU A 132 5.54 -8.41 6.33
C GLU A 132 6.72 -9.26 5.90
N PHE A 133 6.74 -10.48 6.33
CA PHE A 133 7.68 -11.52 5.93
C PHE A 133 6.91 -12.70 5.35
N ASN A 134 7.17 -13.05 4.09
CA ASN A 134 6.43 -14.07 3.36
C ASN A 134 7.36 -15.17 2.83
N PRO A 135 7.69 -16.19 3.64
CA PRO A 135 8.37 -17.38 3.15
C PRO A 135 7.43 -18.26 2.33
N TYR A 136 7.90 -18.76 1.20
CA TYR A 136 7.10 -19.61 0.34
C TYR A 136 7.91 -20.64 -0.41
N TYR A 137 7.24 -21.74 -0.75
CA TYR A 137 7.65 -22.71 -1.76
C TYR A 137 6.79 -22.53 -3.00
N ALA A 138 7.40 -22.59 -4.17
CA ALA A 138 6.69 -22.55 -5.44
C ALA A 138 7.12 -23.73 -6.33
N LYS A 139 6.14 -24.32 -6.98
CA LYS A 139 6.32 -25.35 -8.02
C LYS A 139 5.60 -24.91 -9.27
N GLN A 140 6.29 -24.98 -10.41
CA GLN A 140 5.71 -24.67 -11.71
C GLN A 140 6.20 -25.67 -12.75
N ASN A 141 5.26 -26.35 -13.39
CA ASN A 141 5.52 -27.18 -14.57
C ASN A 141 4.37 -27.00 -15.60
N GLU A 142 4.33 -27.81 -16.62
CA GLU A 142 3.33 -27.70 -17.70
C GLU A 142 1.88 -27.77 -17.20
N ALA A 143 1.61 -28.59 -16.18
CA ALA A 143 0.26 -28.83 -15.67
C ALA A 143 -0.05 -28.08 -14.37
N TRP A 144 0.96 -27.76 -13.56
CA TRP A 144 0.77 -27.24 -12.21
C TRP A 144 1.51 -25.91 -11.99
N LYS A 145 0.81 -24.97 -11.36
CA LYS A 145 1.42 -23.83 -10.67
C LYS A 145 0.96 -23.88 -9.22
N VAL A 146 1.90 -24.03 -8.33
CA VAL A 146 1.62 -24.14 -6.89
C VAL A 146 2.52 -23.14 -6.16
N ARG A 147 1.92 -22.36 -5.26
CA ARG A 147 2.62 -21.56 -4.27
C ARG A 147 2.05 -21.89 -2.91
N ILE A 148 2.89 -22.21 -1.96
CA ILE A 148 2.52 -22.49 -0.57
C ILE A 148 3.45 -21.70 0.33
N GLY A 149 2.90 -20.80 1.12
CA GLY A 149 3.62 -19.92 2.01
C GLY A 149 2.77 -19.46 3.18
N ALA A 150 3.28 -18.48 3.89
CA ALA A 150 2.57 -17.80 4.96
C ALA A 150 2.97 -16.33 4.99
N HIS A 151 2.04 -15.45 5.29
CA HIS A 151 2.31 -14.07 5.66
C HIS A 151 2.50 -13.99 7.18
N LEU A 152 3.59 -13.40 7.59
CA LEU A 152 3.94 -13.11 8.96
C LEU A 152 4.00 -11.58 9.08
N ASP A 153 2.92 -10.98 9.59
CA ASP A 153 2.74 -9.54 9.62
C ASP A 153 2.92 -9.00 11.03
N TRP A 154 3.76 -7.99 11.17
CA TRP A 154 3.85 -7.19 12.39
C TRP A 154 3.43 -5.76 12.09
N ILE A 155 2.58 -5.20 12.94
CA ILE A 155 2.10 -3.82 12.85
C ILE A 155 2.29 -3.15 14.20
N GLY A 156 3.05 -2.07 14.20
CA GLY A 156 3.18 -1.14 15.29
C GLY A 156 2.47 0.18 14.98
N ARG A 157 1.79 0.74 15.98
CA ARG A 157 1.15 2.05 15.89
C ARG A 157 1.52 2.88 17.10
N GLU A 158 2.01 4.08 16.87
CA GLU A 158 2.21 5.11 17.87
C GLU A 158 1.11 6.17 17.75
N VAL A 159 0.50 6.52 18.88
CA VAL A 159 -0.57 7.52 18.93
C VAL A 159 -0.09 8.65 19.83
N SER A 160 0.03 9.85 19.29
CA SER A 160 0.61 11.07 19.89
C SER A 160 -0.09 11.44 21.16
N ASN A 161 -0.87 11.25 21.78
CA ASN A 161 -1.49 11.65 23.06
C ASN A 161 -2.07 10.46 23.86
N SER A 162 -1.70 9.24 23.48
CA SER A 162 -2.19 8.02 24.11
C SER A 162 -1.08 7.28 24.85
N VAL A 163 -1.40 6.75 26.00
CA VAL A 163 -0.48 5.96 26.84
C VAL A 163 -0.25 4.55 26.27
N SER A 164 -0.93 4.17 25.20
CA SER A 164 -0.90 2.81 24.64
C SER A 164 -0.39 2.77 23.23
N ASN A 165 0.85 2.35 23.05
CA ASN A 165 1.34 1.84 21.78
C ASN A 165 0.65 0.50 21.49
N TYR A 166 0.38 0.27 20.20
CA TYR A 166 -0.32 -0.92 19.76
C TYR A 166 0.59 -1.73 18.85
N ASP A 167 1.00 -2.90 19.33
CA ASP A 167 1.78 -3.85 18.56
C ASP A 167 1.00 -5.14 18.38
N LYS A 168 0.88 -5.59 17.13
CA LYS A 168 0.25 -6.89 16.83
C LYS A 168 1.01 -7.67 15.78
N PHE A 169 1.00 -8.97 16.00
CA PHE A 169 1.52 -9.95 15.08
C PHE A 169 0.41 -10.83 14.55
N TYR A 170 0.42 -11.06 13.24
CA TYR A 170 -0.56 -11.88 12.53
C TYR A 170 0.14 -12.92 11.68
N VAL A 171 -0.51 -14.06 11.56
CA VAL A 171 -0.09 -15.14 10.66
C VAL A 171 -1.27 -15.52 9.80
N SER A 172 -1.07 -15.55 8.49
CA SER A 172 -2.08 -15.99 7.55
C SER A 172 -1.49 -16.87 6.45
N PRO A 173 -2.28 -17.79 5.87
CA PRO A 173 -1.81 -18.63 4.78
C PRO A 173 -1.60 -17.81 3.50
N ASP A 174 -0.64 -18.25 2.66
CA ASP A 174 -0.46 -17.84 1.27
C ASP A 174 -0.43 -19.10 0.41
N VAL A 175 -1.58 -19.54 -0.05
CA VAL A 175 -1.72 -20.75 -0.86
C VAL A 175 -2.40 -20.42 -2.16
N HIS A 176 -1.74 -20.76 -3.26
CA HIS A 176 -2.27 -20.64 -4.60
C HIS A 176 -1.96 -21.90 -5.38
N VAL A 177 -2.97 -22.51 -5.94
CA VAL A 177 -2.84 -23.74 -6.74
C VAL A 177 -3.61 -23.56 -8.03
N GLU A 178 -2.94 -23.76 -9.15
CA GLU A 178 -3.54 -23.85 -10.48
C GLU A 178 -3.20 -25.21 -11.08
N TYR A 179 -4.18 -25.83 -11.70
CA TYR A 179 -4.03 -27.06 -12.44
C TYR A 179 -4.63 -26.94 -13.83
N LEU A 180 -3.78 -27.01 -14.83
CA LEU A 180 -4.17 -27.07 -16.23
C LEU A 180 -4.52 -28.52 -16.58
N PHE A 181 -5.81 -28.86 -16.61
CA PHE A 181 -6.22 -30.23 -16.84
C PHE A 181 -6.59 -30.51 -18.31
N SER A 182 -6.68 -29.49 -19.14
CA SER A 182 -6.69 -29.56 -20.59
C SER A 182 -6.26 -28.20 -21.17
N ASP A 183 -5.98 -28.14 -22.48
CA ASP A 183 -5.56 -26.92 -23.17
C ASP A 183 -6.56 -25.75 -23.04
N SER A 184 -7.77 -26.03 -22.57
CA SER A 184 -8.86 -25.04 -22.48
C SER A 184 -9.37 -24.80 -21.05
N TYR A 185 -8.94 -25.58 -20.06
CA TYR A 185 -9.52 -25.53 -18.71
C TYR A 185 -8.44 -25.51 -17.63
N VAL A 186 -8.59 -24.54 -16.73
CA VAL A 186 -7.76 -24.38 -15.54
C VAL A 186 -8.65 -24.47 -14.30
N LEU A 187 -8.29 -25.34 -13.38
CA LEU A 187 -8.82 -25.33 -12.02
C LEU A 187 -7.89 -24.51 -11.15
N TYR A 188 -8.43 -23.63 -10.33
CA TYR A 188 -7.63 -22.88 -9.36
C TYR A 188 -8.27 -22.91 -7.98
N ALA A 189 -7.41 -22.91 -6.96
CA ALA A 189 -7.78 -22.71 -5.58
C ALA A 189 -6.82 -21.70 -4.94
N LYS A 190 -7.37 -20.79 -4.17
CA LYS A 190 -6.60 -19.78 -3.44
C LYS A 190 -7.10 -19.70 -2.01
N ALA A 191 -6.17 -19.77 -1.06
CA ALA A 191 -6.41 -19.43 0.34
C ALA A 191 -5.33 -18.42 0.74
N GLY A 192 -5.77 -17.25 1.12
CA GLY A 192 -4.87 -16.16 1.49
C GLY A 192 -5.52 -15.33 2.57
N GLY A 193 -4.70 -14.73 3.35
CA GLY A 193 -5.01 -13.70 4.30
C GLY A 193 -3.87 -12.69 4.27
N GLY A 194 -3.90 -11.77 5.16
CA GLY A 194 -2.92 -10.69 5.28
C GLY A 194 -3.59 -9.45 5.80
N ARG A 195 -2.79 -8.51 6.21
CA ARG A 195 -3.29 -7.21 6.60
C ARG A 195 -3.06 -6.20 5.51
N GLN A 196 -4.08 -5.41 5.28
CA GLN A 196 -3.98 -4.22 4.46
C GLN A 196 -3.99 -3.01 5.40
N ILE A 197 -3.01 -2.14 5.25
CA ILE A 197 -3.06 -0.81 5.83
C ILE A 197 -3.70 0.08 4.79
N SER A 198 -4.85 0.64 5.12
CA SER A 198 -5.48 1.63 4.26
C SER A 198 -4.77 2.96 4.46
N SER A 199 -4.04 3.41 3.45
CA SER A 199 -3.43 4.74 3.44
C SER A 199 -4.50 5.82 3.30
N LEU A 200 -4.21 7.02 3.75
CA LEU A 200 -5.09 8.17 3.56
C LEU A 200 -5.36 8.40 2.07
N TYR A 201 -4.33 8.27 1.24
CA TYR A 201 -4.46 8.36 -0.21
C TYR A 201 -5.46 7.34 -0.79
N GLU A 202 -5.39 6.06 -0.38
CA GLU A 202 -6.31 5.02 -0.85
C GLU A 202 -7.74 5.28 -0.40
N LEU A 203 -7.93 5.75 0.83
CA LEU A 203 -9.25 6.11 1.35
C LEU A 203 -9.83 7.28 0.57
N MET A 204 -9.03 8.30 0.27
CA MET A 204 -9.47 9.47 -0.48
C MET A 204 -9.68 9.20 -1.97
N ASP A 205 -9.02 8.22 -2.54
CA ASP A 205 -9.30 7.80 -3.93
C ASP A 205 -10.68 7.12 -4.05
N ILE A 206 -11.10 6.39 -3.01
CA ILE A 206 -12.41 5.73 -2.95
C ILE A 206 -13.52 6.70 -2.54
N ALA A 207 -13.25 7.57 -1.57
CA ALA A 207 -14.25 8.46 -0.97
C ALA A 207 -13.69 9.86 -0.71
N PRO A 208 -13.51 10.68 -1.77
CA PRO A 208 -12.82 11.97 -1.70
C PRO A 208 -13.49 13.03 -0.83
N TYR A 209 -14.68 12.77 -0.35
CA TYR A 209 -15.47 13.68 0.50
C TYR A 209 -15.54 13.26 1.97
N LEU A 210 -14.76 12.26 2.38
CA LEU A 210 -14.67 11.90 3.79
C LEU A 210 -13.98 13.03 4.56
N VAL A 211 -14.55 13.40 5.69
CA VAL A 211 -14.02 14.35 6.67
C VAL A 211 -13.79 13.60 7.97
N GLU A 212 -12.64 13.69 8.55
CA GLU A 212 -12.17 12.96 9.75
C GLU A 212 -11.57 11.57 9.44
N HIS A 213 -10.26 11.53 9.40
CA HIS A 213 -9.59 10.32 8.98
C HIS A 213 -8.38 10.02 9.85
N GLY A 214 -8.35 8.80 10.32
CA GLY A 214 -7.16 8.16 10.82
C GLY A 214 -6.92 6.90 10.02
N VAL A 215 -5.68 6.52 9.75
CA VAL A 215 -5.38 5.19 9.24
C VAL A 215 -5.83 4.17 10.26
N VAL A 216 -6.86 3.41 9.92
CA VAL A 216 -7.33 2.31 10.74
C VAL A 216 -6.75 1.04 10.16
N PRO A 217 -5.87 0.33 10.88
CA PRO A 217 -5.48 -1.01 10.50
C PRO A 217 -6.72 -1.91 10.57
N THR A 218 -7.13 -2.49 9.47
CA THR A 218 -8.23 -3.47 9.39
C THR A 218 -7.71 -4.90 9.54
#